data_3f0ee1a44255d785316b0092338d3743
#
_entry.id   3f0ee1a44255d785316b0092338d3743
#
_cell.length_a   1.000
_cell.length_b   1.000
_cell.length_c   1.000
_cell.angle_alpha   90.00
_cell.angle_beta   90.00
_cell.angle_gamma   90.00
#
_symmetry.space_group_name_H-M   'P 1'
#
loop_
_entity.id
_entity.type
_entity.pdbx_description
1 polymer ?
#
loop_
_entity_poly.entity_id
_entity_poly.type
_entity_poly.pdbx_seq_one_letter_code
_entity_poly.pdbx_strand_id
1 'polypeptide(L)'
;NAWHMYGEPQKDGFLNLTRFRLSVKEAIELAHKYNATLTVFIGAVMMKALLNLQKEKTPNIKRQKRIKLLIPVNLRQLFPSNTLRNFALYTIPELDPRLGEYTLEEICKIVQHKMGSEITPKHMSCVIATNVNDEKNPLVRLIPLPIKNAVMKAVFDSVGERKSCLTLSNIGHVKVPEIMAKYIKRFDFILGVQAAAPYNCGML
;
A
#
# COMPACT_ATOMS: atom_id res chain seq x y z
N ASN A 1 5.28 -9.57 -12.17
CA ASN A 1 5.25 -8.10 -12.18
C ASN A 1 3.80 -7.63 -12.01
N ALA A 2 3.61 -6.53 -11.28
CA ALA A 2 2.31 -5.88 -11.16
C ALA A 2 1.91 -5.19 -12.48
N TRP A 3 0.61 -4.93 -12.65
CA TRP A 3 0.14 -4.04 -13.70
C TRP A 3 0.43 -2.59 -13.30
N HIS A 4 0.92 -1.78 -14.22
CA HIS A 4 1.20 -0.38 -13.96
C HIS A 4 0.34 0.50 -14.86
N MET A 5 -0.26 1.51 -14.25
CA MET A 5 -0.88 2.61 -14.97
C MET A 5 0.21 3.62 -15.27
N TYR A 6 0.36 3.93 -16.53
CA TYR A 6 1.22 5.03 -16.95
C TYR A 6 0.36 6.28 -17.11
N GLY A 7 0.84 7.39 -16.60
CA GLY A 7 0.28 8.71 -16.78
C GLY A 7 1.38 9.65 -17.26
N GLU A 8 1.00 10.71 -17.92
CA GLU A 8 1.95 11.78 -18.26
C GLU A 8 2.17 12.64 -17.00
N PRO A 9 3.44 12.86 -16.61
CA PRO A 9 3.73 13.79 -15.53
C PRO A 9 3.20 15.17 -15.88
N GLN A 10 2.58 15.84 -14.90
CA GLN A 10 2.19 17.23 -15.11
C GLN A 10 3.43 18.10 -15.29
N LYS A 11 3.35 19.07 -16.22
CA LYS A 11 4.34 20.13 -16.33
C LYS A 11 4.38 20.86 -14.98
N ASP A 12 5.55 21.27 -14.53
CA ASP A 12 5.76 22.02 -13.27
C ASP A 12 5.68 21.20 -11.97
N GLY A 13 5.63 19.86 -12.03
CA GLY A 13 5.69 19.00 -10.86
C GLY A 13 4.43 19.05 -9.96
N PHE A 14 3.30 19.49 -10.49
CA PHE A 14 2.04 19.51 -9.73
C PHE A 14 1.51 18.12 -9.41
N LEU A 15 1.00 17.97 -8.20
CA LEU A 15 0.28 16.79 -7.75
C LEU A 15 -1.24 17.01 -7.92
N ASN A 16 -1.89 16.19 -8.74
CA ASN A 16 -3.34 16.18 -8.81
C ASN A 16 -3.93 15.49 -7.57
N LEU A 17 -4.74 16.21 -6.83
CA LEU A 17 -5.36 15.73 -5.61
C LEU A 17 -6.87 15.63 -5.78
N THR A 18 -7.39 14.41 -5.73
CA THR A 18 -8.85 14.17 -5.65
C THR A 18 -9.20 13.80 -4.21
N ARG A 19 -10.17 14.49 -3.63
CA ARG A 19 -10.64 14.25 -2.26
C ARG A 19 -12.04 13.68 -2.27
N PHE A 20 -12.23 12.60 -1.52
CA PHE A 20 -13.54 12.04 -1.22
C PHE A 20 -13.82 12.21 0.27
N ARG A 21 -15.05 12.58 0.60
CA ARG A 21 -15.52 12.63 1.99
C ARG A 21 -16.65 11.63 2.13
N LEU A 22 -16.48 10.69 3.03
CA LEU A 22 -17.43 9.63 3.31
C LEU A 22 -17.81 9.68 4.79
N SER A 23 -19.06 9.34 5.08
CA SER A 23 -19.48 9.07 6.45
C SER A 23 -18.76 7.80 6.94
N VAL A 24 -17.95 7.94 7.99
CA VAL A 24 -17.20 6.80 8.57
C VAL A 24 -18.16 5.69 9.00
N LYS A 25 -19.30 6.06 9.62
CA LYS A 25 -20.33 5.12 10.06
C LYS A 25 -20.88 4.31 8.89
N GLU A 26 -21.34 4.98 7.84
CA GLU A 26 -21.90 4.31 6.65
C GLU A 26 -20.86 3.46 5.93
N ALA A 27 -19.62 3.94 5.84
CA ALA A 27 -18.52 3.19 5.22
C ALA A 27 -18.18 1.92 6.01
N ILE A 28 -18.18 1.97 7.34
CA ILE A 28 -17.99 0.80 8.20
C ILE A 28 -19.16 -0.16 8.09
N GLU A 29 -20.40 0.34 8.11
CA GLU A 29 -21.61 -0.50 7.94
C GLU A 29 -21.58 -1.23 6.59
N LEU A 30 -21.15 -0.53 5.53
CA LEU A 30 -21.01 -1.14 4.21
C LEU A 30 -19.89 -2.19 4.18
N ALA A 31 -18.74 -1.93 4.81
CA ALA A 31 -17.65 -2.90 4.91
C ALA A 31 -18.11 -4.17 5.67
N HIS A 32 -18.89 -4.03 6.74
CA HIS A 32 -19.43 -5.15 7.51
C HIS A 32 -20.37 -6.05 6.69
N LYS A 33 -21.11 -5.50 5.71
CA LYS A 33 -21.93 -6.32 4.78
C LYS A 33 -21.08 -7.31 3.97
N TYR A 34 -19.81 -7.01 3.78
CA TYR A 34 -18.83 -7.87 3.12
C TYR A 34 -17.93 -8.63 4.11
N ASN A 35 -18.27 -8.64 5.42
CA ASN A 35 -17.46 -9.22 6.49
C ASN A 35 -16.01 -8.72 6.47
N ALA A 36 -15.80 -7.45 6.14
CA ALA A 36 -14.50 -6.84 5.93
C ALA A 36 -14.28 -5.64 6.88
N THR A 37 -13.01 -5.36 7.20
CA THR A 37 -12.64 -4.09 7.81
C THR A 37 -12.71 -2.97 6.78
N LEU A 38 -12.79 -1.71 7.23
CA LEU A 38 -12.83 -0.56 6.33
C LEU A 38 -11.64 -0.54 5.35
N THR A 39 -10.43 -0.83 5.84
CA THR A 39 -9.22 -0.88 4.99
C THR A 39 -9.32 -1.97 3.94
N VAL A 40 -9.79 -3.16 4.32
CA VAL A 40 -9.99 -4.29 3.40
C VAL A 40 -11.02 -3.93 2.34
N PHE A 41 -12.15 -3.36 2.75
CA PHE A 41 -13.24 -2.98 1.84
C PHE A 41 -12.80 -1.93 0.83
N ILE A 42 -12.21 -0.82 1.28
CA ILE A 42 -11.70 0.22 0.38
C ILE A 42 -10.61 -0.34 -0.55
N GLY A 43 -9.69 -1.15 -0.02
CA GLY A 43 -8.68 -1.85 -0.83
C GLY A 43 -9.31 -2.75 -1.89
N ALA A 44 -10.36 -3.49 -1.55
CA ALA A 44 -11.07 -4.35 -2.49
C ALA A 44 -11.77 -3.54 -3.61
N VAL A 45 -12.42 -2.42 -3.26
CA VAL A 45 -13.02 -1.49 -4.23
C VAL A 45 -11.96 -0.95 -5.20
N MET A 46 -10.81 -0.52 -4.68
CA MET A 46 -9.71 -0.03 -5.51
C MET A 46 -9.16 -1.12 -6.44
N MET A 47 -8.97 -2.34 -5.93
CA MET A 47 -8.49 -3.47 -6.74
C MET A 47 -9.52 -3.84 -7.82
N LYS A 48 -10.82 -3.79 -7.53
CA LYS A 48 -11.89 -4.03 -8.51
C LYS A 48 -11.89 -2.96 -9.60
N ALA A 49 -11.72 -1.69 -9.23
CA ALA A 49 -11.60 -0.59 -10.19
C ALA A 49 -10.39 -0.78 -11.12
N LEU A 50 -9.24 -1.20 -10.58
CA LEU A 50 -8.05 -1.50 -11.37
C LEU A 50 -8.23 -2.70 -12.32
N LEU A 51 -8.94 -3.75 -11.88
CA LEU A 51 -9.27 -4.89 -12.75
C LEU A 51 -10.12 -4.44 -13.94
N ASN A 52 -11.15 -3.63 -13.69
CA ASN A 52 -12.01 -3.10 -14.74
C ASN A 52 -11.22 -2.22 -15.72
N LEU A 53 -10.42 -1.31 -15.19
CA LEU A 53 -9.59 -0.43 -16.00
C LEU A 53 -8.54 -1.21 -16.83
N GLN A 54 -7.94 -2.26 -16.26
CA GLN A 54 -7.03 -3.12 -17.00
C GLN A 54 -7.75 -3.89 -18.11
N LYS A 55 -8.96 -4.38 -17.85
CA LYS A 55 -9.78 -5.08 -18.84
C LYS A 55 -10.10 -4.19 -20.04
N GLU A 56 -10.42 -2.91 -19.80
CA GLU A 56 -10.65 -1.92 -20.86
C GLU A 56 -9.38 -1.63 -21.68
N LYS A 57 -8.26 -1.37 -20.98
CA LYS A 57 -6.98 -1.02 -21.63
C LYS A 57 -6.27 -2.22 -22.26
N THR A 58 -6.54 -3.43 -21.78
CA THR A 58 -5.88 -4.66 -22.21
C THR A 58 -6.93 -5.78 -22.33
N PRO A 59 -7.75 -5.80 -23.40
CA PRO A 59 -8.82 -6.78 -23.58
C PRO A 59 -8.31 -8.23 -23.65
N ASN A 60 -7.10 -8.45 -24.16
CA ASN A 60 -6.51 -9.78 -24.22
C ASN A 60 -6.07 -10.25 -22.83
N ILE A 61 -6.84 -11.18 -22.27
CA ILE A 61 -6.62 -11.73 -20.93
C ILE A 61 -5.23 -12.32 -20.71
N LYS A 62 -4.61 -12.92 -21.76
CA LYS A 62 -3.26 -13.49 -21.67
C LYS A 62 -2.17 -12.44 -21.46
N ARG A 63 -2.44 -11.18 -21.83
CA ARG A 63 -1.53 -10.03 -21.63
C ARG A 63 -1.78 -9.28 -20.34
N GLN A 64 -2.87 -9.58 -19.65
CA GLN A 64 -3.17 -8.96 -18.36
C GLN A 64 -2.17 -9.39 -17.29
N LYS A 65 -1.86 -8.47 -16.38
CA LYS A 65 -0.93 -8.68 -15.27
C LYS A 65 -1.67 -8.65 -13.94
N ARG A 66 -1.04 -9.16 -12.90
CA ARG A 66 -1.61 -9.17 -11.55
C ARG A 66 -1.86 -7.75 -11.05
N ILE A 67 -3.00 -7.54 -10.44
CA ILE A 67 -3.30 -6.34 -9.66
C ILE A 67 -2.77 -6.55 -8.25
N LYS A 68 -1.94 -5.65 -7.79
CA LYS A 68 -1.28 -5.70 -6.49
C LYS A 68 -1.47 -4.38 -5.76
N LEU A 69 -1.95 -4.44 -4.53
CA LEU A 69 -2.18 -3.29 -3.66
C LEU A 69 -1.20 -3.32 -2.50
N LEU A 70 -0.40 -2.28 -2.33
CA LEU A 70 0.48 -2.15 -1.18
C LEU A 70 -0.28 -1.50 -0.02
N ILE A 71 -0.31 -2.18 1.13
CA ILE A 71 -0.94 -1.69 2.36
C ILE A 71 0.15 -1.61 3.43
N PRO A 72 0.56 -0.40 3.85
CA PRO A 72 1.50 -0.23 4.96
C PRO A 72 0.90 -0.72 6.28
N VAL A 73 1.75 -1.32 7.11
CA VAL A 73 1.40 -1.87 8.42
C VAL A 73 2.22 -1.16 9.49
N ASN A 74 1.54 -0.53 10.45
CA ASN A 74 2.20 0.09 11.59
C ASN A 74 2.65 -0.98 12.59
N LEU A 75 3.95 -1.22 12.68
CA LEU A 75 4.54 -2.24 13.55
C LEU A 75 4.43 -1.92 15.03
N ARG A 76 4.17 -0.67 15.41
CA ARG A 76 3.96 -0.30 16.84
C ARG A 76 2.75 -0.97 17.45
N GLN A 77 1.80 -1.43 16.63
CA GLN A 77 0.66 -2.21 17.09
C GLN A 77 1.04 -3.65 17.49
N LEU A 78 2.12 -4.17 16.88
CA LEU A 78 2.60 -5.54 17.12
C LEU A 78 3.80 -5.58 18.07
N PHE A 79 4.64 -4.55 18.05
CA PHE A 79 5.87 -4.48 18.81
C PHE A 79 5.97 -3.14 19.54
N PRO A 80 6.07 -3.13 20.88
CA PRO A 80 6.30 -1.91 21.63
C PRO A 80 7.58 -1.21 21.18
N SER A 81 7.49 0.06 20.84
CA SER A 81 8.65 0.84 20.42
C SER A 81 8.43 2.33 20.65
N ASN A 82 9.42 2.98 21.25
CA ASN A 82 9.47 4.42 21.47
C ASN A 82 10.23 5.16 20.36
N THR A 83 10.58 4.48 19.25
CA THR A 83 11.28 5.13 18.15
C THR A 83 10.42 6.20 17.50
N LEU A 84 11.01 7.35 17.20
CA LEU A 84 10.40 8.40 16.40
C LEU A 84 10.58 8.17 14.89
N ARG A 85 11.40 7.19 14.50
CA ARG A 85 11.62 6.83 13.10
C ARG A 85 10.43 6.06 12.54
N ASN A 86 10.34 5.98 11.21
CA ASN A 86 9.37 5.14 10.53
C ASN A 86 9.56 3.68 10.98
N PHE A 87 8.52 3.11 11.57
CA PHE A 87 8.49 1.72 12.03
C PHE A 87 7.28 1.04 11.42
N ALA A 88 7.39 0.78 10.13
CA ALA A 88 6.34 0.16 9.33
C ALA A 88 6.93 -0.87 8.37
N LEU A 89 6.15 -1.90 8.11
CA LEU A 89 6.29 -2.83 6.99
C LEU A 89 5.06 -2.69 6.09
N TYR A 90 4.86 -3.64 5.19
CA TYR A 90 3.71 -3.65 4.29
C TYR A 90 3.28 -5.08 3.97
N THR A 91 2.04 -5.23 3.57
CA THR A 91 1.50 -6.42 2.92
C THR A 91 1.06 -6.08 1.49
N ILE A 92 1.09 -7.07 0.60
CA ILE A 92 0.71 -6.86 -0.80
C ILE A 92 -0.28 -7.95 -1.22
N PRO A 93 -1.59 -7.77 -0.96
CA PRO A 93 -2.60 -8.60 -1.57
C PRO A 93 -2.59 -8.46 -3.09
N GLU A 94 -2.79 -9.59 -3.78
CA GLU A 94 -2.73 -9.65 -5.23
C GLU A 94 -3.90 -10.43 -5.82
N LEU A 95 -4.31 -10.05 -7.04
CA LEU A 95 -5.31 -10.72 -7.86
C LEU A 95 -4.72 -11.02 -9.23
N ASP A 96 -4.96 -12.21 -9.73
CA ASP A 96 -4.57 -12.59 -11.09
C ASP A 96 -5.81 -12.58 -12.00
N PRO A 97 -5.99 -11.57 -12.86
CA PRO A 97 -7.17 -11.47 -13.72
C PRO A 97 -7.32 -12.63 -14.71
N ARG A 98 -6.25 -13.41 -14.93
CA ARG A 98 -6.28 -14.56 -15.83
C ARG A 98 -7.00 -15.77 -15.24
N LEU A 99 -7.29 -15.76 -13.93
CA LEU A 99 -8.04 -16.81 -13.25
C LEU A 99 -9.56 -16.64 -13.38
N GLY A 100 -10.01 -15.52 -13.95
CA GLY A 100 -11.43 -15.22 -14.14
C GLY A 100 -11.87 -13.89 -13.56
N GLU A 101 -13.18 -13.66 -13.54
CA GLU A 101 -13.77 -12.48 -12.95
C GLU A 101 -13.92 -12.65 -11.42
N TYR A 102 -13.66 -11.57 -10.69
CA TYR A 102 -13.80 -11.52 -9.24
C TYR A 102 -15.00 -10.67 -8.85
N THR A 103 -15.83 -11.17 -7.97
CA THR A 103 -16.82 -10.37 -7.24
C THR A 103 -16.14 -9.53 -6.17
N LEU A 104 -16.80 -8.47 -5.71
CA LEU A 104 -16.25 -7.64 -4.63
C LEU A 104 -16.06 -8.42 -3.32
N GLU A 105 -16.98 -9.36 -3.06
CA GLU A 105 -16.92 -10.25 -1.89
C GLU A 105 -15.69 -11.16 -1.92
N GLU A 106 -15.39 -11.77 -3.07
CA GLU A 106 -14.18 -12.59 -3.25
C GLU A 106 -12.91 -11.78 -3.04
N ILE A 107 -12.86 -10.55 -3.58
CA ILE A 107 -11.72 -9.66 -3.39
C ILE A 107 -11.54 -9.32 -1.90
N CYS A 108 -12.62 -8.98 -1.19
CA CYS A 108 -12.58 -8.72 0.25
C CYS A 108 -11.99 -9.93 1.01
N LYS A 109 -12.46 -11.15 0.71
CA LYS A 109 -11.94 -12.38 1.33
C LYS A 109 -10.45 -12.58 1.05
N ILE A 110 -10.01 -12.40 -0.19
CA ILE A 110 -8.59 -12.54 -0.58
C ILE A 110 -7.72 -11.52 0.16
N VAL A 111 -8.11 -10.24 0.17
CA VAL A 111 -7.38 -9.18 0.86
C VAL A 111 -7.31 -9.45 2.36
N GLN A 112 -8.44 -9.82 2.97
CA GLN A 112 -8.52 -10.09 4.41
C GLN A 112 -7.68 -11.30 4.83
N HIS A 113 -7.73 -12.40 4.07
CA HIS A 113 -6.92 -13.58 4.34
C HIS A 113 -5.43 -13.28 4.21
N LYS A 114 -5.04 -12.54 3.18
CA LYS A 114 -3.64 -12.15 2.98
C LYS A 114 -3.15 -11.28 4.13
N MET A 115 -3.91 -10.27 4.51
CA MET A 115 -3.58 -9.42 5.66
C MET A 115 -3.53 -10.23 6.96
N GLY A 116 -4.51 -11.08 7.23
CA GLY A 116 -4.58 -11.89 8.44
C GLY A 116 -3.43 -12.89 8.58
N SER A 117 -2.96 -13.47 7.48
CA SER A 117 -1.84 -14.40 7.49
C SER A 117 -0.47 -13.71 7.64
N GLU A 118 -0.31 -12.52 7.09
CA GLU A 118 0.98 -11.79 7.10
C GLU A 118 1.12 -10.84 8.27
N ILE A 119 0.04 -10.17 8.73
CA ILE A 119 0.10 -9.20 9.83
C ILE A 119 0.03 -9.95 11.17
N THR A 120 1.02 -10.78 11.40
CA THR A 120 1.19 -11.51 12.67
C THR A 120 2.57 -11.20 13.27
N PRO A 121 2.73 -11.20 14.60
CA PRO A 121 4.02 -10.96 15.23
C PRO A 121 5.11 -11.91 14.73
N LYS A 122 4.77 -13.18 14.52
CA LYS A 122 5.72 -14.19 14.04
C LYS A 122 6.23 -13.88 12.62
N HIS A 123 5.30 -13.63 11.70
CA HIS A 123 5.66 -13.33 10.29
C HIS A 123 6.44 -12.01 10.19
N MET A 124 5.94 -10.96 10.84
CA MET A 124 6.58 -9.65 10.82
C MET A 124 7.97 -9.67 11.46
N SER A 125 8.18 -10.44 12.55
CA SER A 125 9.50 -10.64 13.15
C SER A 125 10.46 -11.31 12.18
N CYS A 126 10.00 -12.31 11.42
CA CYS A 126 10.83 -12.97 10.42
C CYS A 126 11.27 -11.99 9.31
N VAL A 127 10.35 -11.17 8.81
CA VAL A 127 10.66 -10.14 7.79
C VAL A 127 11.65 -9.11 8.33
N ILE A 128 11.45 -8.64 9.58
CA ILE A 128 12.38 -7.71 10.25
C ILE A 128 13.77 -8.36 10.38
N ALA A 129 13.83 -9.61 10.85
CA ALA A 129 15.09 -10.32 11.03
C ALA A 129 15.85 -10.48 9.71
N THR A 130 15.15 -10.81 8.61
CA THR A 130 15.76 -10.90 7.28
C THR A 130 16.36 -9.56 6.86
N ASN A 131 15.60 -8.47 6.94
CA ASN A 131 16.09 -7.14 6.58
C ASN A 131 17.30 -6.71 7.42
N VAL A 132 17.28 -6.99 8.73
CA VAL A 132 18.37 -6.66 9.65
C VAL A 132 19.61 -7.51 9.38
N ASN A 133 19.44 -8.80 9.06
CA ASN A 133 20.55 -9.69 8.74
C ASN A 133 21.26 -9.26 7.46
N ASP A 134 20.52 -8.86 6.44
CA ASP A 134 21.09 -8.33 5.20
C ASP A 134 21.95 -7.07 5.46
N GLU A 135 21.46 -6.17 6.33
CA GLU A 135 22.24 -4.97 6.71
C GLU A 135 23.45 -5.27 7.60
N LYS A 136 23.38 -6.31 8.44
CA LYS A 136 24.46 -6.72 9.34
C LYS A 136 25.54 -7.55 8.65
N ASN A 137 25.32 -8.02 7.44
CA ASN A 137 26.27 -8.83 6.69
C ASN A 137 27.61 -8.07 6.55
N PRO A 138 28.76 -8.64 7.05
CA PRO A 138 30.05 -7.97 7.00
C PRO A 138 30.49 -7.61 5.58
N LEU A 139 30.19 -8.47 4.61
CA LEU A 139 30.54 -8.24 3.20
C LEU A 139 29.79 -7.03 2.63
N VAL A 140 28.51 -6.89 2.99
CA VAL A 140 27.69 -5.74 2.58
C VAL A 140 28.18 -4.44 3.25
N ARG A 141 28.66 -4.53 4.50
CA ARG A 141 29.22 -3.39 5.24
C ARG A 141 30.52 -2.86 4.67
N LEU A 142 31.36 -3.71 4.11
CA LEU A 142 32.64 -3.35 3.49
C LEU A 142 32.48 -2.61 2.15
N ILE A 143 31.30 -2.70 1.51
CA ILE A 143 31.07 -2.02 0.24
C ILE A 143 31.03 -0.50 0.45
N PRO A 144 31.83 0.30 -0.28
CA PRO A 144 31.80 1.75 -0.22
C PRO A 144 30.41 2.31 -0.54
N LEU A 145 30.01 3.36 0.18
CA LEU A 145 28.64 3.93 0.10
C LEU A 145 28.21 4.32 -1.31
N PRO A 146 29.04 4.92 -2.18
CA PRO A 146 28.66 5.25 -3.55
C PRO A 146 28.26 4.03 -4.39
N ILE A 147 29.02 2.92 -4.26
CA ILE A 147 28.75 1.67 -4.96
C ILE A 147 27.46 1.05 -4.41
N LYS A 148 27.32 1.01 -3.08
CA LYS A 148 26.12 0.52 -2.41
C LYS A 148 24.87 1.28 -2.87
N ASN A 149 24.93 2.60 -2.94
CA ASN A 149 23.82 3.44 -3.39
C ASN A 149 23.45 3.18 -4.85
N ALA A 150 24.45 3.02 -5.74
CA ALA A 150 24.20 2.72 -7.14
C ALA A 150 23.52 1.35 -7.33
N VAL A 151 24.00 0.32 -6.62
CA VAL A 151 23.42 -1.03 -6.64
C VAL A 151 22.01 -1.01 -6.05
N MET A 152 21.81 -0.36 -4.89
CA MET A 152 20.50 -0.27 -4.24
C MET A 152 19.49 0.48 -5.11
N LYS A 153 19.95 1.54 -5.79
CA LYS A 153 19.09 2.27 -6.75
C LYS A 153 18.69 1.37 -7.92
N ALA A 154 19.62 0.65 -8.53
CA ALA A 154 19.31 -0.25 -9.65
C ALA A 154 18.34 -1.37 -9.22
N VAL A 155 18.51 -1.94 -8.02
CA VAL A 155 17.59 -2.92 -7.44
C VAL A 155 16.21 -2.30 -7.16
N PHE A 156 16.18 -1.09 -6.61
CA PHE A 156 14.92 -0.38 -6.36
C PHE A 156 14.17 -0.09 -7.67
N ASP A 157 14.83 0.44 -8.68
CA ASP A 157 14.25 0.78 -9.98
C ASP A 157 13.74 -0.48 -10.73
N SER A 158 14.41 -1.62 -10.54
CA SER A 158 14.04 -2.87 -11.23
C SER A 158 12.96 -3.68 -10.50
N VAL A 159 12.99 -3.71 -9.19
CA VAL A 159 12.13 -4.58 -8.36
C VAL A 159 11.24 -3.76 -7.43
N GLY A 160 11.78 -2.72 -6.79
CA GLY A 160 11.11 -1.98 -5.73
C GLY A 160 9.84 -1.26 -6.22
N GLU A 161 9.96 -0.43 -7.25
CA GLU A 161 8.85 0.33 -7.81
C GLU A 161 7.80 -0.55 -8.51
N ARG A 162 8.17 -1.76 -8.95
CA ARG A 162 7.30 -2.65 -9.71
C ARG A 162 6.53 -3.65 -8.84
N LYS A 163 6.59 -3.51 -7.53
CA LYS A 163 5.95 -4.44 -6.58
C LYS A 163 4.44 -4.32 -6.54
N SER A 164 3.91 -3.10 -6.67
CA SER A 164 2.46 -2.83 -6.53
C SER A 164 1.95 -1.90 -7.63
N CYS A 165 0.65 -1.92 -7.85
CA CYS A 165 -0.04 -1.01 -8.78
C CYS A 165 -0.25 0.37 -8.15
N LEU A 166 -0.55 0.39 -6.86
CA LEU A 166 -0.80 1.58 -6.05
C LEU A 166 -0.68 1.26 -4.56
N THR A 167 -0.68 2.30 -3.74
CA THR A 167 -0.63 2.19 -2.27
C THR A 167 -1.92 2.71 -1.66
N LEU A 168 -2.45 1.96 -0.68
CA LEU A 168 -3.53 2.40 0.21
C LEU A 168 -2.97 2.51 1.63
N SER A 169 -2.81 3.72 2.13
CA SER A 169 -2.38 3.97 3.50
C SER A 169 -3.53 4.50 4.34
N ASN A 170 -3.89 3.77 5.38
CA ASN A 170 -4.87 4.18 6.38
C ASN A 170 -4.16 4.54 7.67
N ILE A 171 -4.19 5.82 8.06
CA ILE A 171 -3.63 6.29 9.33
C ILE A 171 -4.60 6.06 10.49
N GLY A 172 -5.89 5.92 10.18
CA GLY A 172 -6.94 5.84 11.18
C GLY A 172 -7.24 7.19 11.83
N HIS A 173 -7.88 7.16 12.98
CA HIS A 173 -8.26 8.38 13.69
C HIS A 173 -7.04 9.12 14.26
N VAL A 174 -6.86 10.36 13.84
CA VAL A 174 -5.80 11.26 14.35
C VAL A 174 -6.27 11.89 15.66
N LYS A 175 -5.62 11.51 16.75
CA LYS A 175 -5.87 12.11 18.07
C LYS A 175 -5.01 13.36 18.24
N VAL A 176 -5.63 14.45 18.60
CA VAL A 176 -4.93 15.70 18.95
C VAL A 176 -5.20 16.06 20.41
N PRO A 177 -4.24 16.67 21.10
CA PRO A 177 -4.47 17.22 22.43
C PRO A 177 -5.64 18.22 22.41
N GLU A 178 -6.48 18.23 23.45
CA GLU A 178 -7.66 19.10 23.53
C GLU A 178 -7.34 20.58 23.32
N ILE A 179 -6.18 21.02 23.84
CA ILE A 179 -5.73 22.40 23.70
C ILE A 179 -5.51 22.82 22.24
N MET A 180 -5.19 21.86 21.36
CA MET A 180 -4.98 22.08 19.92
C MET A 180 -6.26 21.86 19.12
N ALA A 181 -7.16 21.00 19.60
CA ALA A 181 -8.37 20.60 18.87
C ALA A 181 -9.23 21.79 18.46
N LYS A 182 -9.30 22.83 19.29
CA LYS A 182 -10.08 24.06 19.00
C LYS A 182 -9.53 24.89 17.82
N TYR A 183 -8.26 24.70 17.47
CA TYR A 183 -7.62 25.41 16.35
C TYR A 183 -7.55 24.61 15.07
N ILE A 184 -7.78 23.30 15.14
CA ILE A 184 -7.64 22.39 14.01
C ILE A 184 -9.02 22.02 13.49
N LYS A 185 -9.36 22.50 12.31
CA LYS A 185 -10.63 22.20 11.66
C LYS A 185 -10.61 20.87 10.89
N ARG A 186 -9.44 20.47 10.39
CA ARG A 186 -9.31 19.31 9.51
C ARG A 186 -7.86 18.87 9.39
N PHE A 187 -7.67 17.56 9.15
CA PHE A 187 -6.45 16.99 8.65
C PHE A 187 -6.64 16.50 7.21
N ASP A 188 -5.63 16.66 6.40
CA ASP A 188 -5.53 16.00 5.09
C ASP A 188 -4.26 15.14 5.10
N PHE A 189 -4.38 13.90 4.64
CA PHE A 189 -3.25 12.98 4.50
C PHE A 189 -2.99 12.70 3.02
N ILE A 190 -1.84 13.12 2.55
CA ILE A 190 -1.46 13.02 1.14
C ILE A 190 -0.21 12.16 1.03
N LEU A 191 -0.29 11.12 0.20
CA LEU A 191 0.87 10.30 -0.16
C LEU A 191 1.55 10.88 -1.38
N GLY A 192 2.89 10.87 -1.37
CA GLY A 192 3.67 11.17 -2.56
C GLY A 192 3.43 10.12 -3.66
N VAL A 193 3.60 10.54 -4.90
CA VAL A 193 3.53 9.65 -6.06
C VAL A 193 4.90 9.08 -6.39
N GLN A 194 4.91 7.89 -6.96
CA GLN A 194 6.10 7.22 -7.47
C GLN A 194 5.99 7.10 -8.99
N ALA A 195 7.12 7.07 -9.69
CA ALA A 195 7.14 7.00 -11.15
C ALA A 195 6.37 5.77 -11.69
N ALA A 196 6.49 4.62 -11.04
CA ALA A 196 5.79 3.39 -11.43
C ALA A 196 4.42 3.21 -10.76
N ALA A 197 4.08 4.02 -9.74
CA ALA A 197 2.80 4.02 -9.04
C ALA A 197 2.29 5.47 -8.89
N PRO A 198 1.78 6.08 -9.98
CA PRO A 198 1.38 7.48 -10.00
C PRO A 198 0.10 7.78 -9.22
N TYR A 199 -0.60 6.74 -8.77
CA TYR A 199 -1.84 6.87 -8.01
C TYR A 199 -1.67 6.24 -6.63
N ASN A 200 -1.87 7.03 -5.59
CA ASN A 200 -1.83 6.56 -4.21
C ASN A 200 -3.03 7.10 -3.45
N CYS A 201 -3.54 6.32 -2.51
CA CYS A 201 -4.68 6.68 -1.69
C CYS A 201 -4.26 6.78 -0.23
N GLY A 202 -4.44 7.96 0.37
CA GLY A 202 -4.36 8.18 1.80
C GLY A 202 -5.76 8.30 2.39
N MET A 203 -6.02 7.64 3.52
CA MET A 203 -7.27 7.76 4.27
C MET A 203 -6.99 7.97 5.76
N LEU A 204 -7.88 8.72 6.41
CA LEU A 204 -7.83 9.02 7.83
C LEU A 204 -9.24 9.24 8.38
#